data_427bf6d4d94c2302897ecc4779b62b36
#
_entry.id   427bf6d4d94c2302897ecc4779b62b36
#
_cell.length_a   1.000
_cell.length_b   1.000
_cell.length_c   1.000
_cell.angle_alpha   90.00
_cell.angle_beta   90.00
_cell.angle_gamma   90.00
#
_symmetry.space_group_name_H-M   'P 1'
#
loop_
_entity.id
_entity.type
_entity.pdbx_description
1 polymer ?
#
loop_
_entity_poly.entity_id
_entity_poly.type
_entity_poly.pdbx_seq_one_letter_code
_entity_poly.pdbx_strand_id
1 'polypeptide(L)'
;PETAPERPRERASERLTVMTTLLLRRSLSLSRRAAASGQSMRALSLWGHPTSLERLFENNKKWRDGKKLLDPDYFDKTSKGQHPQYLWIGCSDSRVPAEEITGLAPGEVFVHRNVANLVVANDVSSLSVVQYAVEQLKVKDIIVCGHYGCGGVRAAIENKHMGLLDNWLRNIRDVCRIHYDELQEMQDPDERMNRVIELNTIEQCINIFKIGLVQRHQVKYGFPRIHALVYNIHNGELKELDVDFQAYVRKYRSIYRLHSFPSEAPLRRQQLQSNMIRTLTDGHEEEPGRVGVGFIKRAMLQEPLLFSKSEVQSAIAFAHEGEPESLTVDIEKLVQYFER
;
A
#
# COMPACT_ATOMS: atom_id res chain seq x y z
N PRO A 1 64.52 -39.35 -24.43
CA PRO A 1 63.69 -38.65 -23.49
C PRO A 1 62.67 -37.86 -24.28
N GLU A 2 61.49 -38.46 -24.40
CA GLU A 2 60.32 -37.82 -25.04
C GLU A 2 59.70 -36.85 -24.07
N THR A 3 59.51 -35.63 -24.50
CA THR A 3 58.77 -34.58 -23.78
C THR A 3 57.28 -34.89 -23.87
N ALA A 4 56.64 -35.00 -22.72
CA ALA A 4 55.20 -35.22 -22.63
C ALA A 4 54.40 -34.02 -23.21
N PRO A 5 53.27 -34.23 -23.87
CA PRO A 5 52.46 -33.13 -24.44
C PRO A 5 51.78 -32.35 -23.31
N GLU A 6 51.86 -31.02 -23.39
CA GLU A 6 51.17 -30.07 -22.51
C GLU A 6 49.68 -30.29 -22.50
N ARG A 7 49.07 -30.24 -21.31
CA ARG A 7 47.65 -30.49 -21.13
C ARG A 7 46.76 -29.40 -21.69
N PRO A 8 45.62 -29.72 -22.31
CA PRO A 8 44.73 -28.75 -22.97
C PRO A 8 44.22 -27.62 -22.07
N ARG A 9 44.23 -27.78 -20.76
CA ARG A 9 43.74 -26.79 -19.79
C ARG A 9 44.62 -25.55 -19.65
N GLU A 10 45.96 -25.65 -19.84
CA GLU A 10 46.84 -24.50 -19.74
C GLU A 10 46.70 -23.55 -20.92
N ARG A 11 46.54 -24.06 -22.13
CA ARG A 11 46.31 -23.24 -23.35
C ARG A 11 44.97 -22.49 -23.33
N ALA A 12 43.95 -23.00 -22.67
CA ALA A 12 42.64 -22.33 -22.52
C ALA A 12 42.74 -21.14 -21.53
N SER A 13 43.48 -21.30 -20.43
CA SER A 13 43.71 -20.28 -19.42
C SER A 13 44.52 -19.10 -19.98
N GLU A 14 45.59 -19.37 -20.76
CA GLU A 14 46.38 -18.32 -21.39
C GLU A 14 45.61 -17.54 -22.45
N ARG A 15 44.80 -18.22 -23.27
CA ARG A 15 43.92 -17.56 -24.24
C ARG A 15 42.88 -16.66 -23.59
N LEU A 16 42.30 -17.09 -22.46
CA LEU A 16 41.34 -16.29 -21.69
C LEU A 16 42.00 -15.05 -21.10
N THR A 17 43.22 -15.17 -20.56
CA THR A 17 43.97 -14.06 -19.98
C THR A 17 44.40 -13.03 -21.04
N VAL A 18 44.85 -13.50 -22.21
CA VAL A 18 45.21 -12.61 -23.34
C VAL A 18 44.00 -11.88 -23.88
N MET A 19 42.85 -12.56 -24.02
CA MET A 19 41.61 -11.94 -24.48
C MET A 19 41.06 -10.90 -23.49
N THR A 20 41.11 -11.20 -22.20
CA THR A 20 40.70 -10.26 -21.14
C THR A 20 41.59 -9.01 -21.11
N THR A 21 42.91 -9.18 -21.27
CA THR A 21 43.88 -8.07 -21.32
C THR A 21 43.71 -7.20 -22.56
N LEU A 22 43.40 -7.80 -23.73
CA LEU A 22 43.13 -7.07 -24.96
C LEU A 22 41.79 -6.29 -24.88
N LEU A 23 40.77 -6.83 -24.25
CA LEU A 23 39.49 -6.15 -24.03
C LEU A 23 39.65 -4.98 -23.06
N LEU A 24 40.40 -5.14 -21.98
CA LEU A 24 40.71 -4.05 -21.03
C LEU A 24 41.53 -2.91 -21.68
N ARG A 25 42.54 -3.25 -22.51
CA ARG A 25 43.32 -2.23 -23.25
C ARG A 25 42.49 -1.48 -24.28
N ARG A 26 41.53 -2.14 -24.94
CA ARG A 26 40.60 -1.52 -25.92
C ARG A 26 39.62 -0.58 -25.22
N SER A 27 39.09 -0.98 -24.06
CA SER A 27 38.20 -0.16 -23.21
C SER A 27 38.91 1.11 -22.68
N LEU A 28 40.18 0.97 -22.24
CA LEU A 28 41.00 2.11 -21.77
C LEU A 28 41.40 3.07 -22.90
N SER A 29 41.57 2.59 -24.14
CA SER A 29 41.87 3.46 -25.29
C SER A 29 40.65 4.24 -25.76
N LEU A 30 39.46 3.65 -25.66
CA LEU A 30 38.18 4.31 -25.98
C LEU A 30 37.84 5.38 -24.93
N SER A 31 38.10 5.13 -23.63
CA SER A 31 37.84 6.10 -22.57
C SER A 31 38.79 7.31 -22.66
N ARG A 32 40.05 7.11 -23.07
CA ARG A 32 41.00 8.21 -23.29
C ARG A 32 40.67 9.08 -24.52
N ARG A 33 40.08 8.52 -25.58
CA ARG A 33 39.60 9.28 -26.75
C ARG A 33 38.33 10.08 -26.43
N ALA A 34 37.39 9.54 -25.62
CA ALA A 34 36.20 10.24 -25.19
C ALA A 34 36.49 11.42 -24.27
N ALA A 35 37.48 11.31 -23.37
CA ALA A 35 37.92 12.39 -22.50
C ALA A 35 38.53 13.58 -23.24
N ALA A 36 39.16 13.36 -24.41
CA ALA A 36 39.78 14.40 -25.22
C ALA A 36 38.77 15.21 -26.09
N SER A 37 37.54 14.74 -26.26
CA SER A 37 36.52 15.37 -27.14
C SER A 37 35.47 16.20 -26.40
N GLY A 38 35.52 16.31 -25.06
CA GLY A 38 34.52 17.07 -24.27
C GLY A 38 33.10 16.52 -24.38
N GLN A 39 32.88 15.36 -25.00
CA GLN A 39 31.61 14.70 -25.05
C GLN A 39 31.36 14.00 -23.71
N SER A 40 30.22 14.31 -23.09
CA SER A 40 29.72 13.59 -21.93
C SER A 40 29.90 12.10 -22.11
N MET A 41 30.65 11.43 -21.20
CA MET A 41 30.85 9.98 -21.24
C MET A 41 29.49 9.31 -21.10
N ARG A 42 28.88 8.92 -22.23
CA ARG A 42 27.78 7.99 -22.23
C ARG A 42 28.27 6.67 -21.65
N ALA A 43 27.70 6.27 -20.51
CA ALA A 43 27.99 4.96 -19.93
C ALA A 43 27.57 3.87 -20.93
N LEU A 44 28.53 3.38 -21.70
CA LEU A 44 28.32 2.19 -22.53
C LEU A 44 28.23 0.99 -21.58
N SER A 45 27.17 0.21 -21.68
CA SER A 45 27.13 -1.10 -21.01
C SER A 45 28.32 -1.94 -21.45
N LEU A 46 28.78 -2.89 -20.65
CA LEU A 46 29.83 -3.85 -21.01
C LEU A 46 29.58 -4.57 -22.35
N TRP A 47 28.35 -4.52 -22.86
CA TRP A 47 27.88 -5.16 -24.08
C TRP A 47 27.71 -4.17 -25.25
N GLY A 48 28.14 -2.92 -25.13
CA GLY A 48 28.10 -1.93 -26.22
C GLY A 48 26.72 -1.42 -26.63
N HIS A 49 25.66 -1.78 -25.91
CA HIS A 49 24.32 -1.25 -26.15
C HIS A 49 24.06 0.00 -25.30
N PRO A 50 23.32 1.00 -25.81
CA PRO A 50 22.90 2.13 -25.00
C PRO A 50 22.14 1.61 -23.79
N THR A 51 22.48 2.13 -22.58
CA THR A 51 21.82 1.71 -21.36
C THR A 51 20.34 2.14 -21.42
N SER A 52 19.43 1.26 -21.04
CA SER A 52 17.98 1.56 -20.98
C SER A 52 17.65 2.75 -20.05
N LEU A 53 18.60 3.17 -19.24
CA LEU A 53 18.47 4.28 -18.29
C LEU A 53 18.37 5.66 -18.96
N GLU A 54 18.96 5.86 -20.16
CA GLU A 54 18.85 7.15 -20.87
C GLU A 54 17.38 7.55 -21.05
N ARG A 55 16.54 6.61 -21.50
CA ARG A 55 15.10 6.83 -21.64
C ARG A 55 14.44 7.22 -20.33
N LEU A 56 14.84 6.58 -19.22
CA LEU A 56 14.29 6.90 -17.89
C LEU A 56 14.62 8.32 -17.47
N PHE A 57 15.87 8.77 -17.67
CA PHE A 57 16.28 10.14 -17.35
C PHE A 57 15.59 11.19 -18.25
N GLU A 58 15.45 10.90 -19.54
CA GLU A 58 14.71 11.78 -20.45
C GLU A 58 13.24 11.91 -20.05
N ASN A 59 12.57 10.78 -19.73
CA ASN A 59 11.19 10.78 -19.26
C ASN A 59 11.05 11.52 -17.92
N ASN A 60 11.96 11.29 -16.97
CA ASN A 60 11.98 12.00 -15.70
C ASN A 60 12.14 13.51 -15.88
N LYS A 61 13.01 13.94 -16.78
CA LYS A 61 13.16 15.37 -17.10
C LYS A 61 11.84 15.96 -17.61
N LYS A 62 11.20 15.31 -18.59
CA LYS A 62 9.92 15.77 -19.15
C LYS A 62 8.84 15.82 -18.07
N TRP A 63 8.75 14.78 -17.24
CA TRP A 63 7.78 14.70 -16.13
C TRP A 63 8.01 15.85 -15.13
N ARG A 64 9.26 16.04 -14.69
CA ARG A 64 9.64 17.11 -13.77
C ARG A 64 9.31 18.50 -14.32
N ASP A 65 9.68 18.75 -15.57
CA ASP A 65 9.46 20.04 -16.22
C ASP A 65 7.95 20.29 -16.41
N GLY A 66 7.16 19.25 -16.73
CA GLY A 66 5.71 19.30 -16.78
C GLY A 66 5.05 19.59 -15.43
N LYS A 67 5.53 18.94 -14.34
CA LYS A 67 5.01 19.23 -12.99
C LYS A 67 5.27 20.68 -12.56
N LYS A 68 6.46 21.21 -12.83
CA LYS A 68 6.79 22.62 -12.53
C LYS A 68 6.01 23.63 -13.38
N LEU A 69 5.63 23.26 -14.60
CA LEU A 69 4.80 24.10 -15.44
C LEU A 69 3.37 24.25 -14.89
N LEU A 70 2.83 23.15 -14.34
CA LEU A 70 1.48 23.11 -13.76
C LEU A 70 1.43 23.70 -12.36
N ASP A 71 2.46 23.45 -11.55
CA ASP A 71 2.60 23.96 -10.18
C ASP A 71 4.10 24.22 -9.90
N PRO A 72 4.55 25.49 -9.96
CA PRO A 72 5.96 25.85 -9.70
C PRO A 72 6.50 25.34 -8.36
N ASP A 73 5.64 25.26 -7.32
CA ASP A 73 5.97 24.88 -5.96
C ASP A 73 5.77 23.38 -5.70
N TYR A 74 5.47 22.58 -6.73
CA TYR A 74 5.14 21.16 -6.61
C TYR A 74 6.15 20.37 -5.77
N PHE A 75 7.45 20.53 -6.07
CA PHE A 75 8.51 19.78 -5.35
C PHE A 75 8.77 20.34 -3.96
N ASP A 76 8.59 21.63 -3.75
CA ASP A 76 8.70 22.24 -2.42
C ASP A 76 7.60 21.75 -1.49
N LYS A 77 6.37 21.60 -2.02
CA LYS A 77 5.25 21.03 -1.26
C LYS A 77 5.49 19.57 -0.90
N THR A 78 5.88 18.75 -1.88
CA THR A 78 6.08 17.32 -1.68
C THR A 78 7.31 16.99 -0.84
N SER A 79 8.33 17.86 -0.79
CA SER A 79 9.54 17.68 0.03
C SER A 79 9.31 17.86 1.52
N LYS A 80 8.21 18.51 1.95
CA LYS A 80 7.92 18.84 3.36
C LYS A 80 7.45 17.64 4.19
N GLY A 81 7.15 16.51 3.57
CA GLY A 81 6.69 15.30 4.25
C GLY A 81 5.60 14.57 3.48
N GLN A 82 5.06 13.53 4.11
CA GLN A 82 3.96 12.74 3.54
C GLN A 82 2.87 12.52 4.59
N HIS A 83 1.62 12.56 4.16
CA HIS A 83 0.45 12.33 4.99
C HIS A 83 -0.55 11.45 4.23
N PRO A 84 -0.18 10.19 3.92
CA PRO A 84 -1.03 9.30 3.14
C PRO A 84 -2.28 8.93 3.94
N GLN A 85 -3.42 8.91 3.27
CA GLN A 85 -4.67 8.42 3.85
C GLN A 85 -4.74 6.88 3.79
N TYR A 86 -4.02 6.28 2.83
CA TYR A 86 -4.12 4.87 2.50
C TYR A 86 -2.77 4.16 2.63
N LEU A 87 -2.81 2.91 3.16
CA LEU A 87 -1.79 1.92 2.89
C LEU A 87 -2.32 0.99 1.80
N TRP A 88 -1.60 0.90 0.70
CA TRP A 88 -1.90 -0.05 -0.37
C TRP A 88 -0.94 -1.22 -0.35
N ILE A 89 -1.47 -2.46 -0.30
CA ILE A 89 -0.71 -3.70 -0.43
C ILE A 89 -1.15 -4.39 -1.71
N GLY A 90 -0.31 -4.33 -2.74
CA GLY A 90 -0.64 -4.79 -4.08
C GLY A 90 0.34 -5.79 -4.67
N CYS A 91 -0.01 -6.31 -5.83
CA CYS A 91 0.88 -7.20 -6.58
C CYS A 91 2.06 -6.42 -7.20
N SER A 92 3.24 -7.09 -7.31
CA SER A 92 4.40 -6.57 -8.04
C SER A 92 4.20 -6.57 -9.57
N ASP A 93 3.08 -7.06 -10.09
CA ASP A 93 2.77 -7.03 -11.51
C ASP A 93 2.85 -5.60 -12.06
N SER A 94 3.64 -5.40 -13.13
CA SER A 94 3.94 -4.07 -13.67
C SER A 94 2.73 -3.34 -14.26
N ARG A 95 1.61 -4.05 -14.46
CA ARG A 95 0.37 -3.53 -15.04
C ARG A 95 -0.59 -2.94 -13.98
N VAL A 96 -0.24 -3.03 -12.68
CA VAL A 96 -1.12 -2.63 -11.58
C VAL A 96 -0.45 -1.61 -10.64
N PRO A 97 -0.01 -0.44 -11.13
CA PRO A 97 0.54 0.62 -10.30
C PRO A 97 -0.57 1.31 -9.51
N ALA A 98 -0.42 1.38 -8.18
CA ALA A 98 -1.47 1.85 -7.27
C ALA A 98 -1.95 3.27 -7.61
N GLU A 99 -1.02 4.20 -7.75
CA GLU A 99 -1.32 5.62 -7.98
C GLU A 99 -2.01 5.86 -9.33
N GLU A 100 -1.57 5.13 -10.37
CA GLU A 100 -2.13 5.28 -11.72
C GLU A 100 -3.57 4.80 -11.80
N ILE A 101 -3.88 3.62 -11.21
CA ILE A 101 -5.21 3.02 -11.29
C ILE A 101 -6.22 3.69 -10.35
N THR A 102 -5.77 4.42 -9.33
CA THR A 102 -6.63 5.13 -8.38
C THR A 102 -6.70 6.63 -8.64
N GLY A 103 -5.82 7.16 -9.50
CA GLY A 103 -5.72 8.61 -9.76
C GLY A 103 -5.19 9.40 -8.58
N LEU A 104 -4.56 8.75 -7.59
CA LEU A 104 -3.98 9.42 -6.42
C LEU A 104 -2.66 10.12 -6.78
N ALA A 105 -2.43 11.25 -6.14
CA ALA A 105 -1.21 12.01 -6.29
C ALA A 105 -0.08 11.45 -5.39
N PRO A 106 1.20 11.74 -5.69
CA PRO A 106 2.32 11.41 -4.82
C PRO A 106 2.12 11.99 -3.40
N GLY A 107 2.26 11.14 -2.39
CA GLY A 107 2.08 11.49 -0.98
C GLY A 107 0.72 11.11 -0.39
N GLU A 108 -0.26 10.71 -1.21
CA GLU A 108 -1.61 10.34 -0.76
C GLU A 108 -1.75 8.85 -0.40
N VAL A 109 -0.87 7.99 -0.93
CA VAL A 109 -0.86 6.56 -0.68
C VAL A 109 0.53 6.05 -0.31
N PHE A 110 0.61 5.24 0.75
CA PHE A 110 1.82 4.51 1.13
C PHE A 110 1.75 3.11 0.57
N VAL A 111 2.74 2.68 -0.22
CA VAL A 111 2.63 1.49 -1.08
C VAL A 111 3.61 0.41 -0.67
N HIS A 112 3.08 -0.81 -0.48
CA HIS A 112 3.85 -2.06 -0.43
C HIS A 112 3.46 -2.96 -1.59
N ARG A 113 4.44 -3.60 -2.22
CA ARG A 113 4.18 -4.51 -3.35
C ARG A 113 5.05 -5.76 -3.24
N ASN A 114 4.40 -6.91 -3.43
CA ASN A 114 5.07 -8.21 -3.51
C ASN A 114 4.35 -9.13 -4.50
N VAL A 115 4.89 -10.32 -4.76
CA VAL A 115 4.23 -11.29 -5.66
C VAL A 115 2.89 -11.71 -5.05
N ALA A 116 1.79 -11.44 -5.76
CA ALA A 116 0.41 -11.77 -5.39
C ALA A 116 -0.12 -11.09 -4.12
N ASN A 117 0.31 -9.88 -3.79
CA ASN A 117 -0.25 -9.04 -2.71
C ASN A 117 -0.37 -9.75 -1.35
N LEU A 118 0.60 -10.58 -0.98
CA LEU A 118 0.55 -11.39 0.23
C LEU A 118 0.92 -10.58 1.48
N VAL A 119 0.29 -10.95 2.59
CA VAL A 119 0.63 -10.50 3.96
C VAL A 119 0.94 -11.73 4.79
N VAL A 120 2.23 -12.03 4.90
CA VAL A 120 2.72 -13.26 5.53
C VAL A 120 3.21 -12.94 6.94
N ALA A 121 2.80 -13.74 7.93
CA ALA A 121 3.03 -13.48 9.35
C ALA A 121 4.52 -13.39 9.77
N ASN A 122 5.43 -13.93 8.98
CA ASN A 122 6.89 -13.88 9.20
C ASN A 122 7.64 -13.03 8.16
N ASP A 123 6.93 -12.33 7.28
CA ASP A 123 7.55 -11.37 6.36
C ASP A 123 7.74 -10.02 7.06
N VAL A 124 8.95 -9.83 7.60
CA VAL A 124 9.32 -8.60 8.31
C VAL A 124 9.20 -7.37 7.41
N SER A 125 9.34 -7.51 6.09
CA SER A 125 9.21 -6.38 5.16
C SER A 125 7.78 -5.84 5.14
N SER A 126 6.78 -6.70 4.89
CA SER A 126 5.38 -6.26 4.89
C SER A 126 4.91 -5.81 6.28
N LEU A 127 5.32 -6.52 7.35
CA LEU A 127 4.96 -6.15 8.72
C LEU A 127 5.53 -4.80 9.14
N SER A 128 6.76 -4.45 8.74
CA SER A 128 7.38 -3.15 9.02
C SER A 128 6.64 -2.02 8.29
N VAL A 129 6.20 -2.26 7.05
CA VAL A 129 5.39 -1.29 6.30
C VAL A 129 4.05 -1.07 6.98
N VAL A 130 3.36 -2.14 7.41
CA VAL A 130 2.09 -2.04 8.15
C VAL A 130 2.29 -1.27 9.46
N GLN A 131 3.33 -1.60 10.23
CA GLN A 131 3.61 -0.89 11.48
C GLN A 131 3.85 0.60 11.24
N TYR A 132 4.70 0.94 10.29
CA TYR A 132 5.01 2.34 9.98
C TYR A 132 3.77 3.11 9.52
N ALA A 133 2.97 2.50 8.63
CA ALA A 133 1.74 3.10 8.14
C ALA A 133 0.72 3.36 9.26
N VAL A 134 0.55 2.40 10.17
CA VAL A 134 -0.45 2.49 11.26
C VAL A 134 0.02 3.39 12.39
N GLU A 135 1.26 3.22 12.87
CA GLU A 135 1.73 3.90 14.08
C GLU A 135 2.35 5.28 13.81
N GLN A 136 3.06 5.44 12.67
CA GLN A 136 3.75 6.70 12.35
C GLN A 136 2.92 7.57 11.41
N LEU A 137 2.45 7.01 10.29
CA LEU A 137 1.69 7.75 9.30
C LEU A 137 0.20 7.85 9.64
N LYS A 138 -0.31 6.98 10.52
CA LYS A 138 -1.71 6.96 10.99
C LYS A 138 -2.72 6.90 9.85
N VAL A 139 -2.43 6.05 8.85
CA VAL A 139 -3.32 5.85 7.72
C VAL A 139 -4.72 5.44 8.18
N LYS A 140 -5.75 5.89 7.47
CA LYS A 140 -7.14 5.62 7.85
C LYS A 140 -7.65 4.31 7.27
N ASP A 141 -7.10 3.91 6.15
CA ASP A 141 -7.52 2.72 5.42
C ASP A 141 -6.31 1.91 4.98
N ILE A 142 -6.42 0.59 5.13
CA ILE A 142 -5.49 -0.39 4.56
C ILE A 142 -6.23 -1.11 3.45
N ILE A 143 -5.69 -1.04 2.25
CA ILE A 143 -6.24 -1.66 1.06
C ILE A 143 -5.34 -2.82 0.66
N VAL A 144 -5.88 -4.04 0.62
CA VAL A 144 -5.23 -5.15 -0.06
C VAL A 144 -5.85 -5.28 -1.44
N CYS A 145 -5.03 -5.13 -2.48
CA CYS A 145 -5.52 -5.20 -3.84
C CYS A 145 -4.89 -6.34 -4.63
N GLY A 146 -5.73 -7.34 -4.94
CA GLY A 146 -5.45 -8.36 -5.93
C GLY A 146 -5.74 -7.86 -7.34
N HIS A 147 -5.48 -8.71 -8.34
CA HIS A 147 -5.88 -8.40 -9.72
C HIS A 147 -6.17 -9.69 -10.50
N TYR A 148 -7.16 -9.66 -11.37
CA TYR A 148 -7.43 -10.79 -12.25
C TYR A 148 -6.25 -11.03 -13.21
N GLY A 149 -6.02 -12.29 -13.56
CA GLY A 149 -4.88 -12.69 -14.39
C GLY A 149 -3.52 -12.62 -13.66
N CYS A 150 -3.48 -12.72 -12.34
CA CYS A 150 -2.24 -12.71 -11.54
C CYS A 150 -1.37 -13.93 -11.85
N GLY A 151 -0.14 -13.70 -12.33
CA GLY A 151 0.82 -14.77 -12.65
C GLY A 151 1.27 -15.58 -11.43
N GLY A 152 1.38 -14.96 -10.25
CA GLY A 152 1.73 -15.65 -9.01
C GLY A 152 0.63 -16.61 -8.55
N VAL A 153 -0.65 -16.19 -8.63
CA VAL A 153 -1.78 -17.06 -8.31
C VAL A 153 -1.88 -18.20 -9.31
N ARG A 154 -1.72 -17.93 -10.61
CA ARG A 154 -1.70 -18.97 -11.65
C ARG A 154 -0.62 -20.02 -11.38
N ALA A 155 0.61 -19.60 -11.08
CA ALA A 155 1.71 -20.52 -10.78
C ALA A 155 1.45 -21.38 -9.52
N ALA A 156 0.76 -20.84 -8.53
CA ALA A 156 0.36 -21.59 -7.34
C ALA A 156 -0.66 -22.69 -7.66
N ILE A 157 -1.68 -22.38 -8.47
CA ILE A 157 -2.76 -23.31 -8.86
C ILE A 157 -2.24 -24.41 -9.81
N GLU A 158 -1.42 -24.03 -10.79
CA GLU A 158 -0.86 -24.98 -11.76
C GLU A 158 0.16 -25.93 -11.15
N ASN A 159 0.48 -25.78 -9.87
CA ASN A 159 1.43 -26.61 -9.11
C ASN A 159 2.78 -26.78 -9.81
N LYS A 160 3.23 -25.74 -10.52
CA LYS A 160 4.54 -25.73 -11.20
C LYS A 160 5.66 -25.57 -10.16
N HIS A 161 6.78 -26.23 -10.44
CA HIS A 161 7.97 -26.07 -9.62
C HIS A 161 8.73 -24.80 -10.03
N MET A 162 8.79 -23.84 -9.11
CA MET A 162 9.35 -22.49 -9.32
C MET A 162 10.59 -22.21 -8.45
N GLY A 163 11.23 -23.25 -7.93
CA GLY A 163 12.41 -23.11 -7.07
C GLY A 163 12.10 -22.35 -5.78
N LEU A 164 12.88 -21.31 -5.47
CA LEU A 164 12.71 -20.53 -4.24
C LEU A 164 11.30 -19.93 -4.11
N LEU A 165 10.68 -19.54 -5.23
CA LEU A 165 9.35 -18.95 -5.26
C LEU A 165 8.27 -19.91 -4.71
N ASP A 166 8.47 -21.23 -4.76
CA ASP A 166 7.52 -22.18 -4.21
C ASP A 166 7.23 -21.96 -2.72
N ASN A 167 8.22 -21.51 -1.93
CA ASN A 167 8.02 -21.22 -0.52
C ASN A 167 7.06 -20.04 -0.32
N TRP A 168 7.11 -19.06 -1.20
CA TRP A 168 6.19 -17.93 -1.21
C TRP A 168 4.80 -18.33 -1.67
N LEU A 169 4.70 -19.11 -2.75
CA LEU A 169 3.45 -19.58 -3.32
C LEU A 169 2.67 -20.57 -2.41
N ARG A 170 3.34 -21.17 -1.42
CA ARG A 170 2.64 -21.98 -0.39
C ARG A 170 1.52 -21.23 0.31
N ASN A 171 1.70 -19.94 0.55
CA ASN A 171 0.68 -19.12 1.19
C ASN A 171 -0.61 -19.08 0.35
N ILE A 172 -0.50 -19.04 -0.99
CA ILE A 172 -1.66 -19.10 -1.89
C ILE A 172 -2.24 -20.51 -1.94
N ARG A 173 -1.40 -21.54 -1.95
CA ARG A 173 -1.86 -22.95 -1.88
C ARG A 173 -2.60 -23.24 -0.58
N ASP A 174 -2.20 -22.61 0.53
CA ASP A 174 -2.93 -22.70 1.79
C ASP A 174 -4.31 -22.01 1.71
N VAL A 175 -4.45 -20.91 0.99
CA VAL A 175 -5.77 -20.32 0.68
C VAL A 175 -6.62 -21.33 -0.09
N CYS A 176 -6.07 -21.95 -1.14
CA CYS A 176 -6.80 -23.00 -1.89
C CYS A 176 -7.19 -24.19 -1.00
N ARG A 177 -6.36 -24.56 -0.02
CA ARG A 177 -6.65 -25.64 0.95
C ARG A 177 -7.76 -25.25 1.92
N ILE A 178 -7.78 -24.00 2.39
CA ILE A 178 -8.82 -23.49 3.31
C ILE A 178 -10.18 -23.45 2.62
N HIS A 179 -10.22 -23.10 1.34
CA HIS A 179 -11.43 -22.96 0.54
C HIS A 179 -11.62 -24.12 -0.46
N TYR A 180 -11.08 -25.31 -0.12
CA TYR A 180 -11.02 -26.44 -1.05
C TYR A 180 -12.40 -26.85 -1.59
N ASP A 181 -13.39 -27.00 -0.72
CA ASP A 181 -14.72 -27.48 -1.10
C ASP A 181 -15.40 -26.50 -2.08
N GLU A 182 -15.38 -25.20 -1.77
CA GLU A 182 -15.90 -24.15 -2.67
C GLU A 182 -15.24 -24.19 -4.05
N LEU A 183 -13.92 -24.33 -4.09
CA LEU A 183 -13.14 -24.33 -5.33
C LEU A 183 -13.34 -25.60 -6.17
N GLN A 184 -13.69 -26.74 -5.56
CA GLN A 184 -13.99 -27.99 -6.27
C GLN A 184 -15.36 -27.97 -6.95
N GLU A 185 -16.31 -27.18 -6.46
CA GLU A 185 -17.63 -27.03 -7.08
C GLU A 185 -17.58 -26.23 -8.39
N MET A 186 -16.53 -25.43 -8.59
CA MET A 186 -16.36 -24.59 -9.78
C MET A 186 -15.78 -25.38 -10.96
N GLN A 187 -16.57 -25.51 -12.04
CA GLN A 187 -16.20 -26.29 -13.22
C GLN A 187 -15.31 -25.49 -14.18
N ASP A 188 -15.54 -24.17 -14.32
CA ASP A 188 -14.76 -23.32 -15.20
C ASP A 188 -13.41 -22.99 -14.57
N PRO A 189 -12.27 -23.32 -15.22
CA PRO A 189 -10.93 -23.03 -14.70
C PRO A 189 -10.64 -21.53 -14.56
N ASP A 190 -11.18 -20.68 -15.41
CA ASP A 190 -10.95 -19.24 -15.38
C ASP A 190 -11.77 -18.59 -14.25
N GLU A 191 -13.02 -18.99 -14.06
CA GLU A 191 -13.84 -18.58 -12.92
C GLU A 191 -13.19 -19.04 -11.60
N ARG A 192 -12.75 -20.28 -11.52
CA ARG A 192 -12.04 -20.81 -10.35
C ARG A 192 -10.75 -20.03 -10.08
N MET A 193 -9.97 -19.70 -11.11
CA MET A 193 -8.78 -18.87 -10.95
C MET A 193 -9.12 -17.48 -10.42
N ASN A 194 -10.13 -16.84 -10.96
CA ASN A 194 -10.60 -15.53 -10.49
C ASN A 194 -11.07 -15.61 -9.03
N ARG A 195 -11.77 -16.66 -8.66
CA ARG A 195 -12.19 -16.88 -7.30
C ARG A 195 -11.01 -17.08 -6.34
N VAL A 196 -9.98 -17.81 -6.72
CA VAL A 196 -8.75 -17.91 -5.90
C VAL A 196 -8.09 -16.55 -5.70
N ILE A 197 -8.09 -15.67 -6.70
CA ILE A 197 -7.57 -14.31 -6.57
C ILE A 197 -8.39 -13.52 -5.54
N GLU A 198 -9.71 -13.60 -5.59
CA GLU A 198 -10.62 -12.95 -4.62
C GLU A 198 -10.38 -13.50 -3.20
N LEU A 199 -10.39 -14.83 -3.04
CA LEU A 199 -10.16 -15.49 -1.76
C LEU A 199 -8.77 -15.18 -1.18
N ASN A 200 -7.73 -15.16 -2.03
CA ASN A 200 -6.40 -14.73 -1.61
C ASN A 200 -6.45 -13.29 -1.05
N THR A 201 -7.10 -12.37 -1.74
CA THR A 201 -7.21 -10.99 -1.30
C THR A 201 -7.94 -10.88 0.05
N ILE A 202 -9.04 -11.62 0.22
CA ILE A 202 -9.80 -11.69 1.48
C ILE A 202 -8.92 -12.25 2.61
N GLU A 203 -8.22 -13.36 2.38
CA GLU A 203 -7.35 -13.98 3.40
C GLU A 203 -6.19 -13.05 3.81
N GLN A 204 -5.65 -12.23 2.88
CA GLN A 204 -4.63 -11.25 3.24
C GLN A 204 -5.22 -10.10 4.08
N CYS A 205 -6.46 -9.68 3.85
CA CYS A 205 -7.17 -8.75 4.74
C CYS A 205 -7.35 -9.35 6.14
N ILE A 206 -7.71 -10.63 6.23
CA ILE A 206 -7.81 -11.37 7.50
C ILE A 206 -6.42 -11.47 8.17
N ASN A 207 -5.34 -11.66 7.40
CA ASN A 207 -3.99 -11.67 7.95
C ASN A 207 -3.60 -10.31 8.55
N ILE A 208 -3.94 -9.20 7.90
CA ILE A 208 -3.77 -7.85 8.48
C ILE A 208 -4.60 -7.69 9.74
N PHE A 209 -5.86 -8.09 9.70
CA PHE A 209 -6.76 -8.02 10.85
C PHE A 209 -6.23 -8.79 12.07
N LYS A 210 -5.53 -9.91 11.87
CA LYS A 210 -4.89 -10.69 12.94
C LYS A 210 -3.67 -10.02 13.57
N ILE A 211 -3.09 -8.98 12.95
CA ILE A 211 -1.91 -8.30 13.48
C ILE A 211 -2.29 -7.53 14.75
N GLY A 212 -1.68 -7.87 15.87
CA GLY A 212 -2.02 -7.31 17.19
C GLY A 212 -1.90 -5.79 17.27
N LEU A 213 -0.94 -5.17 16.56
CA LEU A 213 -0.81 -3.71 16.51
C LEU A 213 -2.00 -3.06 15.79
N VAL A 214 -2.45 -3.65 14.67
CA VAL A 214 -3.62 -3.16 13.92
C VAL A 214 -4.86 -3.21 14.80
N GLN A 215 -5.11 -4.35 15.44
CA GLN A 215 -6.24 -4.49 16.36
C GLN A 215 -6.21 -3.49 17.52
N ARG A 216 -5.04 -3.34 18.17
CA ARG A 216 -4.92 -2.35 19.26
C ARG A 216 -5.20 -0.94 18.77
N HIS A 217 -4.74 -0.60 17.57
CA HIS A 217 -4.96 0.72 16.98
C HIS A 217 -6.45 0.93 16.64
N GLN A 218 -7.10 -0.09 16.05
CA GLN A 218 -8.54 -0.06 15.76
C GLN A 218 -9.38 0.09 17.03
N VAL A 219 -9.05 -0.65 18.10
CA VAL A 219 -9.74 -0.53 19.40
C VAL A 219 -9.56 0.88 20.01
N LYS A 220 -8.37 1.45 19.89
CA LYS A 220 -8.05 2.73 20.50
C LYS A 220 -8.60 3.92 19.71
N TYR A 221 -8.53 3.87 18.39
CA TYR A 221 -8.77 5.03 17.52
C TYR A 221 -9.90 4.84 16.49
N GLY A 222 -10.45 3.63 16.36
CA GLY A 222 -11.48 3.30 15.37
C GLY A 222 -10.96 3.11 13.94
N PHE A 223 -9.65 3.18 13.73
CA PHE A 223 -9.00 2.95 12.42
C PHE A 223 -7.67 2.20 12.59
N PRO A 224 -7.01 1.67 11.53
CA PRO A 224 -7.44 1.73 10.12
C PRO A 224 -8.60 0.78 9.80
N ARG A 225 -9.42 1.12 8.81
CA ARG A 225 -10.34 0.17 8.17
C ARG A 225 -9.55 -0.70 7.21
N ILE A 226 -10.04 -1.90 6.93
CA ILE A 226 -9.37 -2.85 6.04
C ILE A 226 -10.29 -3.17 4.88
N HIS A 227 -9.81 -3.00 3.65
CA HIS A 227 -10.57 -3.18 2.42
C HIS A 227 -9.92 -4.21 1.52
N ALA A 228 -10.72 -5.12 0.98
CA ALA A 228 -10.30 -6.09 -0.02
C ALA A 228 -10.74 -5.59 -1.41
N LEU A 229 -9.80 -5.25 -2.27
CA LEU A 229 -10.10 -4.83 -3.64
C LEU A 229 -9.51 -5.81 -4.66
N VAL A 230 -10.17 -5.94 -5.80
CA VAL A 230 -9.62 -6.64 -6.96
C VAL A 230 -9.69 -5.73 -8.18
N TYR A 231 -8.55 -5.56 -8.84
CA TYR A 231 -8.44 -4.81 -10.07
C TYR A 231 -8.63 -5.70 -11.29
N ASN A 232 -9.52 -5.32 -12.17
CA ASN A 232 -9.74 -6.00 -13.45
C ASN A 232 -8.88 -5.36 -14.54
N ILE A 233 -7.79 -6.04 -14.93
CA ILE A 233 -6.85 -5.55 -15.94
C ILE A 233 -7.52 -5.38 -17.33
N HIS A 234 -8.62 -6.08 -17.60
CA HIS A 234 -9.27 -6.05 -18.91
C HIS A 234 -10.12 -4.78 -19.14
N ASN A 235 -10.70 -4.23 -18.09
CA ASN A 235 -11.59 -3.07 -18.20
C ASN A 235 -11.20 -1.89 -17.30
N GLY A 236 -10.17 -2.05 -16.44
CA GLY A 236 -9.70 -1.00 -15.55
C GLY A 236 -10.54 -0.78 -14.29
N GLU A 237 -11.48 -1.67 -13.99
CA GLU A 237 -12.41 -1.53 -12.87
C GLU A 237 -11.81 -2.07 -11.57
N LEU A 238 -12.03 -1.33 -10.46
CA LEU A 238 -11.78 -1.79 -9.10
C LEU A 238 -13.11 -2.30 -8.51
N LYS A 239 -13.09 -3.54 -8.02
CA LYS A 239 -14.20 -4.19 -7.32
C LYS A 239 -13.83 -4.35 -5.86
N GLU A 240 -14.69 -3.86 -4.95
CA GLU A 240 -14.58 -4.16 -3.52
C GLU A 240 -15.22 -5.53 -3.22
N LEU A 241 -14.52 -6.31 -2.41
CA LEU A 241 -14.99 -7.62 -1.92
C LEU A 241 -15.48 -7.46 -0.48
N ASP A 242 -16.58 -8.10 -0.17
CA ASP A 242 -17.11 -8.13 1.19
C ASP A 242 -16.27 -9.05 2.09
N VAL A 243 -15.87 -8.54 3.28
CA VAL A 243 -15.13 -9.28 4.29
C VAL A 243 -15.84 -9.15 5.64
N ASP A 244 -16.59 -10.18 6.04
CA ASP A 244 -17.23 -10.20 7.36
C ASP A 244 -16.23 -10.55 8.48
N PHE A 245 -15.49 -9.53 8.94
CA PHE A 245 -14.57 -9.66 10.07
C PHE A 245 -15.29 -10.09 11.35
N GLN A 246 -16.57 -9.74 11.54
CA GLN A 246 -17.34 -10.13 12.72
C GLN A 246 -17.65 -11.62 12.71
N ALA A 247 -18.05 -12.18 11.56
CA ALA A 247 -18.20 -13.63 11.42
C ALA A 247 -16.89 -14.35 11.68
N TYR A 248 -15.76 -13.80 11.16
CA TYR A 248 -14.45 -14.35 11.41
C TYR A 248 -14.11 -14.37 12.92
N VAL A 249 -14.33 -13.27 13.64
CA VAL A 249 -14.15 -13.21 15.10
C VAL A 249 -15.02 -14.23 15.81
N ARG A 250 -16.33 -14.29 15.50
CA ARG A 250 -17.25 -15.26 16.10
C ARG A 250 -16.78 -16.70 15.94
N LYS A 251 -16.27 -17.04 14.75
CA LYS A 251 -15.84 -18.40 14.39
C LYS A 251 -14.51 -18.80 15.03
N TYR A 252 -13.54 -17.87 15.11
CA TYR A 252 -12.15 -18.20 15.40
C TYR A 252 -11.57 -17.57 16.68
N ARG A 253 -12.37 -16.89 17.51
CA ARG A 253 -11.90 -16.26 18.75
C ARG A 253 -11.29 -17.24 19.77
N SER A 254 -11.60 -18.51 19.68
CA SER A 254 -11.00 -19.57 20.51
C SER A 254 -9.59 -19.96 20.07
N ILE A 255 -9.23 -19.68 18.81
CA ILE A 255 -7.93 -20.00 18.22
C ILE A 255 -7.00 -18.78 18.22
N TYR A 256 -7.56 -17.62 17.85
CA TYR A 256 -6.84 -16.36 17.80
C TYR A 256 -7.32 -15.45 18.94
N ARG A 257 -6.38 -14.81 19.63
CA ARG A 257 -6.70 -13.75 20.60
C ARG A 257 -7.10 -12.47 19.83
N LEU A 258 -8.28 -12.53 19.22
CA LEU A 258 -8.87 -11.40 18.53
C LEU A 258 -9.57 -10.52 19.57
N HIS A 259 -9.34 -9.22 19.51
CA HIS A 259 -10.19 -8.29 20.22
C HIS A 259 -11.55 -8.35 19.53
N SER A 260 -12.56 -8.85 20.23
CA SER A 260 -13.93 -8.63 19.79
C SER A 260 -14.12 -7.12 19.78
N PHE A 261 -14.41 -6.56 18.61
CA PHE A 261 -15.08 -5.28 18.58
C PHE A 261 -16.43 -5.55 19.28
N PRO A 262 -16.70 -4.97 20.42
CA PRO A 262 -18.04 -5.10 20.99
C PRO A 262 -19.02 -4.60 19.93
N SER A 263 -20.23 -5.12 19.92
CA SER A 263 -21.41 -4.45 19.34
C SER A 263 -21.55 -2.99 19.84
N GLU A 264 -20.78 -2.62 20.84
CA GLU A 264 -20.53 -1.32 21.44
C GLU A 264 -19.38 -0.51 20.81
N ALA A 265 -18.67 -1.01 19.76
CA ALA A 265 -17.67 -0.19 19.07
C ALA A 265 -18.26 1.13 18.51
N PRO A 266 -19.50 1.18 18.02
CA PRO A 266 -20.19 2.44 17.77
C PRO A 266 -20.33 3.30 19.04
N LEU A 267 -20.77 2.73 20.13
CA LEU A 267 -20.94 3.45 21.42
C LEU A 267 -19.60 3.92 22.01
N ARG A 268 -18.56 3.09 21.96
CA ARG A 268 -17.22 3.49 22.41
C ARG A 268 -16.57 4.51 21.48
N ARG A 269 -16.77 4.40 20.18
CA ARG A 269 -16.32 5.42 19.21
C ARG A 269 -17.05 6.73 19.46
N GLN A 270 -18.37 6.69 19.65
CA GLN A 270 -19.18 7.85 20.00
C GLN A 270 -18.72 8.49 21.32
N GLN A 271 -18.48 7.69 22.36
CA GLN A 271 -18.04 8.17 23.65
C GLN A 271 -16.62 8.74 23.62
N LEU A 272 -15.70 8.15 22.85
CA LEU A 272 -14.37 8.70 22.62
C LEU A 272 -14.44 10.01 21.82
N GLN A 273 -15.26 10.06 20.78
CA GLN A 273 -15.49 11.27 19.98
C GLN A 273 -16.10 12.38 20.84
N SER A 274 -17.11 12.07 21.66
CA SER A 274 -17.72 13.01 22.57
C SER A 274 -16.74 13.56 23.62
N ASN A 275 -15.92 12.70 24.22
CA ASN A 275 -14.88 13.12 25.15
C ASN A 275 -13.79 13.97 24.48
N MET A 276 -13.41 13.63 23.24
CA MET A 276 -12.44 14.41 22.47
C MET A 276 -13.00 15.77 22.06
N ILE A 277 -14.28 15.84 21.70
CA ILE A 277 -14.95 17.11 21.40
C ILE A 277 -14.92 17.99 22.64
N ARG A 278 -15.31 17.48 23.81
CA ARG A 278 -15.26 18.21 25.09
C ARG A 278 -13.85 18.72 25.38
N THR A 279 -12.82 17.87 25.26
CA THR A 279 -11.42 18.26 25.50
C THR A 279 -10.93 19.33 24.52
N LEU A 280 -11.35 19.26 23.23
CA LEU A 280 -10.95 20.23 22.23
C LEU A 280 -11.68 21.57 22.35
N THR A 281 -12.90 21.57 22.84
CA THR A 281 -13.71 22.80 23.01
C THR A 281 -13.40 23.48 24.34
N ASP A 282 -12.76 22.77 25.28
CA ASP A 282 -12.36 23.33 26.57
C ASP A 282 -11.39 24.51 26.38
N GLY A 283 -11.75 25.67 26.93
CA GLY A 283 -11.01 26.93 26.75
C GLY A 283 -11.14 27.64 25.42
N HIS A 284 -12.02 27.16 24.49
CA HIS A 284 -12.30 27.79 23.21
C HIS A 284 -13.74 28.26 23.08
N GLU A 285 -14.43 28.42 24.20
CA GLU A 285 -15.78 28.91 24.24
C GLU A 285 -15.84 30.41 23.90
N GLU A 286 -16.68 30.81 22.97
CA GLU A 286 -16.97 32.22 22.66
C GLU A 286 -18.00 32.81 23.67
N GLU A 287 -18.88 31.92 24.16
CA GLU A 287 -19.83 32.15 25.23
C GLU A 287 -19.90 30.90 26.11
N PRO A 288 -20.30 30.95 27.39
CA PRO A 288 -20.39 29.75 28.22
C PRO A 288 -21.22 28.64 27.60
N GLY A 289 -20.58 27.45 27.39
CA GLY A 289 -21.19 26.29 26.75
C GLY A 289 -21.36 26.40 25.21
N ARG A 290 -20.82 27.42 24.56
CA ARG A 290 -20.93 27.59 23.09
C ARG A 290 -19.55 27.81 22.45
N VAL A 291 -19.38 27.22 21.27
CA VAL A 291 -18.12 27.28 20.53
C VAL A 291 -18.37 27.69 19.06
N GLY A 292 -17.45 28.44 18.48
CA GLY A 292 -17.58 28.97 17.13
C GLY A 292 -17.63 27.87 16.05
N VAL A 293 -18.57 27.97 15.12
CA VAL A 293 -18.74 27.02 14.00
C VAL A 293 -17.46 26.89 13.18
N GLY A 294 -16.74 27.97 12.96
CA GLY A 294 -15.48 27.96 12.24
C GLY A 294 -14.38 27.16 12.94
N PHE A 295 -14.33 27.22 14.28
CA PHE A 295 -13.41 26.42 15.06
C PHE A 295 -13.77 24.94 15.01
N ILE A 296 -15.04 24.57 15.23
CA ILE A 296 -15.52 23.18 15.18
C ILE A 296 -15.26 22.56 13.80
N LYS A 297 -15.57 23.26 12.71
CA LYS A 297 -15.27 22.76 11.35
C LYS A 297 -13.80 22.41 11.17
N ARG A 298 -12.88 23.25 11.65
CA ARG A 298 -11.45 22.97 11.56
C ARG A 298 -11.04 21.83 12.46
N ALA A 299 -11.44 21.83 13.72
CA ALA A 299 -11.07 20.84 14.72
C ALA A 299 -11.57 19.44 14.35
N MET A 300 -12.81 19.31 13.89
CA MET A 300 -13.41 18.02 13.53
C MET A 300 -12.86 17.43 12.22
N LEU A 301 -12.37 18.25 11.31
CA LEU A 301 -11.74 17.80 10.05
C LEU A 301 -10.25 17.50 10.19
N GLN A 302 -9.63 17.89 11.32
CA GLN A 302 -8.21 17.67 11.60
C GLN A 302 -8.01 16.45 12.52
N GLU A 303 -6.77 15.93 12.52
CA GLU A 303 -6.39 14.93 13.53
C GLU A 303 -6.53 15.52 14.97
N PRO A 304 -6.98 14.73 15.92
CA PRO A 304 -7.25 13.28 15.86
C PRO A 304 -8.70 12.90 15.51
N LEU A 305 -9.61 13.84 15.32
CA LEU A 305 -11.04 13.54 15.14
C LEU A 305 -11.43 13.01 13.75
N LEU A 306 -10.90 13.63 12.69
CA LEU A 306 -11.04 13.20 11.28
C LEU A 306 -12.46 12.78 10.86
N PHE A 307 -13.44 13.60 11.16
CA PHE A 307 -14.79 13.43 10.65
C PHE A 307 -14.85 13.74 9.15
N SER A 308 -15.73 13.06 8.42
CA SER A 308 -16.04 13.44 7.06
C SER A 308 -16.73 14.82 7.02
N LYS A 309 -16.63 15.53 5.88
CA LYS A 309 -17.33 16.80 5.71
C LYS A 309 -18.84 16.69 5.95
N SER A 310 -19.45 15.55 5.55
CA SER A 310 -20.88 15.30 5.75
C SER A 310 -21.22 15.09 7.22
N GLU A 311 -20.39 14.37 7.98
CA GLU A 311 -20.58 14.20 9.44
C GLU A 311 -20.48 15.54 10.16
N VAL A 312 -19.47 16.35 9.83
CA VAL A 312 -19.32 17.71 10.42
C VAL A 312 -20.52 18.60 10.12
N GLN A 313 -21.00 18.60 8.88
CA GLN A 313 -22.19 19.36 8.49
C GLN A 313 -23.44 18.90 9.23
N SER A 314 -23.65 17.59 9.35
CA SER A 314 -24.80 17.02 10.06
C SER A 314 -24.77 17.31 11.55
N ALA A 315 -23.59 17.20 12.18
CA ALA A 315 -23.41 17.52 13.59
C ALA A 315 -23.69 19.01 13.91
N ILE A 316 -23.18 19.90 13.05
CA ILE A 316 -23.40 21.35 13.20
C ILE A 316 -24.88 21.69 12.98
N ALA A 317 -25.52 21.11 11.95
CA ALA A 317 -26.94 21.32 11.68
C ALA A 317 -27.80 20.86 12.87
N PHE A 318 -27.49 19.72 13.47
CA PHE A 318 -28.16 19.23 14.67
C PHE A 318 -27.96 20.17 15.87
N ALA A 319 -26.73 20.63 16.10
CA ALA A 319 -26.42 21.53 17.21
C ALA A 319 -26.99 22.94 17.04
N HIS A 320 -27.38 23.31 15.80
CA HIS A 320 -28.08 24.55 15.45
C HIS A 320 -29.60 24.44 15.52
N GLU A 321 -30.17 23.28 15.93
CA GLU A 321 -31.62 23.10 15.94
C GLU A 321 -32.29 24.20 16.79
N GLY A 322 -33.05 25.07 16.12
CA GLY A 322 -33.70 26.26 16.71
C GLY A 322 -32.97 27.60 16.50
N GLU A 323 -31.72 27.61 16.04
CA GLU A 323 -30.94 28.84 15.79
C GLU A 323 -30.07 28.72 14.51
N PRO A 324 -30.65 28.60 13.32
CA PRO A 324 -29.91 28.23 12.11
C PRO A 324 -28.89 29.28 11.63
N GLU A 325 -29.02 30.56 12.05
CA GLU A 325 -28.10 31.63 11.68
C GLU A 325 -27.01 31.94 12.70
N SER A 326 -26.95 31.19 13.81
CA SER A 326 -25.92 31.39 14.84
C SER A 326 -24.53 31.06 14.30
N LEU A 327 -23.53 31.90 14.63
CA LEU A 327 -22.13 31.64 14.34
C LEU A 327 -21.47 30.69 15.36
N THR A 328 -22.20 30.36 16.45
CA THR A 328 -21.76 29.45 17.50
C THR A 328 -22.72 28.28 17.63
N VAL A 329 -22.22 27.14 18.12
CA VAL A 329 -23.01 25.93 18.41
C VAL A 329 -22.89 25.56 19.88
N ASP A 330 -23.97 24.97 20.42
CA ASP A 330 -24.00 24.41 21.77
C ASP A 330 -23.16 23.15 21.86
N ILE A 331 -22.20 23.12 22.79
CA ILE A 331 -21.25 22.00 22.96
C ILE A 331 -21.99 20.73 23.41
N GLU A 332 -22.97 20.83 24.32
CA GLU A 332 -23.72 19.68 24.80
C GLU A 332 -24.58 19.05 23.69
N LYS A 333 -25.22 19.88 22.84
CA LYS A 333 -25.95 19.39 21.66
C LYS A 333 -25.00 18.74 20.65
N LEU A 334 -23.79 19.30 20.44
CA LEU A 334 -22.78 18.70 19.58
C LEU A 334 -22.34 17.32 20.09
N VAL A 335 -22.11 17.20 21.40
CA VAL A 335 -21.79 15.93 22.05
C VAL A 335 -22.94 14.93 21.92
N GLN A 336 -24.19 15.34 22.19
CA GLN A 336 -25.38 14.48 22.07
C GLN A 336 -25.57 13.92 20.65
N TYR A 337 -25.14 14.66 19.62
CA TYR A 337 -25.17 14.13 18.24
C TYR A 337 -24.35 12.86 18.08
N PHE A 338 -23.19 12.77 18.75
CA PHE A 338 -22.29 11.63 18.67
C PHE A 338 -22.55 10.55 19.71
N GLU A 339 -23.45 10.80 20.66
CA GLU A 339 -23.91 9.79 21.63
C GLU A 339 -25.17 9.03 21.16
N ARG A 340 -25.80 9.47 20.07
CA ARG A 340 -26.92 8.78 19.39
C ARG A 340 -26.41 7.70 18.43
#